data_e3fe6ab787be66f4c72b29aa2fd6c88c
#
_entry.id   e3fe6ab787be66f4c72b29aa2fd6c88c
#
_cell.length_a   1.000
_cell.length_b   1.000
_cell.length_c   1.000
_cell.angle_alpha   90.00
_cell.angle_beta   90.00
_cell.angle_gamma   90.00
#
_symmetry.space_group_name_H-M   'P 1'
#
loop_
_entity.id
_entity.type
_entity.pdbx_description
1 polymer ?
#
loop_
_entity_poly.entity_id
_entity_poly.type
_entity_poly.pdbx_seq_one_letter_code
_entity_poly.pdbx_strand_id
1 'polypeptide(L)'
;MKRILITGGAGFIGSHLCDRLLNEGNEVICLDNYFTGHKSNIEHLLDNPYFELIRHDVTQPFFIEVDEIYNLACPASPVHYQYNPIKTIKTSVMGAINMLGLAKRTRAKILQASTSEVYGDPAIHPQPESYWGNVNPIGPRSCYDEGKRCAESIFMNYHLQNDVRIKIIRIFNTYGPRMNVNDGRVVSNFIVQALKGEDITIFGDGLQSRSFQYVDDLIEGMIRMMNTADDCIGPINIGNPGEFTMLELAGKIIDLTGSASKIIYMPLPQDDPLQRQPVIDLAKSKLNGWTPTVQLEDGLKETIRYFEMIIK
;
A
#
# COMPACT_ATOMS: atom_id res chain seq x y z
N MET A 1 13.25 -10.01 20.61
CA MET A 1 11.88 -10.32 20.15
C MET A 1 11.00 -9.13 20.51
N LYS A 2 10.33 -8.51 19.53
CA LYS A 2 9.37 -7.42 19.74
C LYS A 2 7.96 -7.98 19.55
N ARG A 3 6.96 -7.32 20.16
CA ARG A 3 5.54 -7.57 19.94
C ARG A 3 5.00 -6.51 19.00
N ILE A 4 4.61 -6.88 17.78
CA ILE A 4 4.34 -5.97 16.67
C ILE A 4 2.89 -6.09 16.21
N LEU A 5 2.15 -4.98 16.21
CA LEU A 5 0.79 -4.91 15.70
C LEU A 5 0.78 -4.46 14.24
N ILE A 6 0.11 -5.22 13.38
CA ILE A 6 -0.12 -4.87 11.97
C ILE A 6 -1.62 -4.71 11.76
N THR A 7 -2.11 -3.48 11.57
CA THR A 7 -3.49 -3.26 11.16
C THR A 7 -3.64 -3.47 9.66
N GLY A 8 -4.71 -4.13 9.21
CA GLY A 8 -4.82 -4.56 7.81
C GLY A 8 -3.89 -5.73 7.48
N GLY A 9 -3.53 -6.55 8.49
CA GLY A 9 -2.54 -7.63 8.35
C GLY A 9 -2.99 -8.79 7.45
N ALA A 10 -4.28 -8.99 7.23
CA ALA A 10 -4.81 -9.98 6.28
C ALA A 10 -4.95 -9.44 4.84
N GLY A 11 -4.59 -8.17 4.62
CA GLY A 11 -4.55 -7.54 3.30
C GLY A 11 -3.33 -7.95 2.49
N PHE A 12 -3.23 -7.43 1.26
CA PHE A 12 -2.11 -7.68 0.34
C PHE A 12 -0.76 -7.37 1.00
N ILE A 13 -0.48 -6.10 1.31
CA ILE A 13 0.81 -5.67 1.87
C ILE A 13 0.99 -6.22 3.30
N GLY A 14 -0.08 -6.16 4.12
CA GLY A 14 -0.02 -6.58 5.53
C GLY A 14 0.38 -8.04 5.70
N SER A 15 -0.09 -8.94 4.84
CA SER A 15 0.25 -10.37 4.93
C SER A 15 1.71 -10.67 4.61
N HIS A 16 2.31 -9.99 3.64
CA HIS A 16 3.75 -10.08 3.37
C HIS A 16 4.58 -9.53 4.54
N LEU A 17 4.10 -8.44 5.17
CA LEU A 17 4.77 -7.89 6.34
C LEU A 17 4.67 -8.83 7.55
N CYS A 18 3.53 -9.51 7.75
CA CYS A 18 3.39 -10.55 8.78
C CYS A 18 4.44 -11.65 8.61
N ASP A 19 4.57 -12.22 7.40
CA ASP A 19 5.57 -13.23 7.09
C ASP A 19 6.98 -12.75 7.43
N ARG A 20 7.34 -11.57 6.93
CA ARG A 20 8.70 -11.05 7.09
C ARG A 20 9.05 -10.81 8.56
N LEU A 21 8.16 -10.21 9.35
CA LEU A 21 8.43 -9.91 10.76
C LEU A 21 8.45 -11.16 11.64
N LEU A 22 7.63 -12.18 11.33
CA LEU A 22 7.70 -13.49 11.98
C LEU A 22 9.04 -14.18 11.69
N ASN A 23 9.49 -14.16 10.43
CA ASN A 23 10.76 -14.74 10.02
C ASN A 23 11.97 -14.02 10.66
N GLU A 24 11.82 -12.75 11.06
CA GLU A 24 12.80 -12.00 11.84
C GLU A 24 12.74 -12.31 13.35
N GLY A 25 11.90 -13.27 13.79
CA GLY A 25 11.81 -13.72 15.17
C GLY A 25 11.01 -12.81 16.09
N ASN A 26 10.02 -12.08 15.56
CA ASN A 26 9.12 -11.26 16.36
C ASN A 26 7.79 -11.99 16.63
N GLU A 27 7.06 -11.53 17.67
CA GLU A 27 5.64 -11.84 17.87
C GLU A 27 4.80 -10.86 17.04
N VAL A 28 3.90 -11.37 16.20
CA VAL A 28 3.11 -10.56 15.27
C VAL A 28 1.63 -10.69 15.57
N ILE A 29 0.97 -9.56 15.77
CA ILE A 29 -0.47 -9.45 15.93
C ILE A 29 -1.06 -8.89 14.65
N CYS A 30 -1.81 -9.71 13.92
CA CYS A 30 -2.57 -9.33 12.75
C CYS A 30 -3.96 -8.85 13.16
N LEU A 31 -4.25 -7.58 12.99
CA LEU A 31 -5.56 -6.99 13.26
C LEU A 31 -6.24 -6.63 11.93
N ASP A 32 -7.39 -7.26 11.64
CA ASP A 32 -8.11 -7.05 10.38
C ASP A 32 -9.61 -7.24 10.58
N ASN A 33 -10.44 -6.53 9.83
CA ASN A 33 -11.90 -6.71 9.83
C ASN A 33 -12.41 -7.49 8.60
N TYR A 34 -11.49 -7.87 7.71
CA TYR A 34 -11.75 -8.54 6.43
C TYR A 34 -12.64 -7.77 5.44
N PHE A 35 -12.57 -6.44 5.46
CA PHE A 35 -13.30 -5.64 4.48
C PHE A 35 -12.71 -5.80 3.06
N THR A 36 -11.37 -5.81 2.96
CA THR A 36 -10.62 -6.09 1.72
C THR A 36 -9.57 -7.18 1.89
N GLY A 37 -9.22 -7.52 3.12
CA GLY A 37 -8.32 -8.60 3.46
C GLY A 37 -8.98 -9.96 3.35
N HIS A 38 -8.18 -11.01 3.15
CA HIS A 38 -8.64 -12.39 3.04
C HIS A 38 -7.89 -13.30 4.01
N LYS A 39 -8.63 -14.20 4.67
CA LYS A 39 -8.04 -15.18 5.60
C LYS A 39 -6.98 -16.05 4.91
N SER A 40 -7.19 -16.40 3.64
CA SER A 40 -6.25 -17.18 2.83
C SER A 40 -4.85 -16.56 2.73
N ASN A 41 -4.72 -15.23 2.85
CA ASN A 41 -3.43 -14.56 2.81
C ASN A 41 -2.54 -14.84 4.04
N ILE A 42 -3.16 -15.26 5.17
CA ILE A 42 -2.49 -15.49 6.46
C ILE A 42 -2.78 -16.87 7.04
N GLU A 43 -3.48 -17.74 6.32
CA GLU A 43 -3.90 -19.06 6.80
C GLU A 43 -2.71 -19.94 7.21
N HIS A 44 -1.63 -19.86 6.46
CA HIS A 44 -0.36 -20.56 6.72
C HIS A 44 0.35 -20.10 8.01
N LEU A 45 -0.08 -18.99 8.63
CA LEU A 45 0.50 -18.46 9.86
C LEU A 45 -0.29 -18.86 11.12
N LEU A 46 -1.52 -19.38 10.98
CA LEU A 46 -2.43 -19.57 12.12
C LEU A 46 -1.92 -20.57 13.16
N ASP A 47 -1.08 -21.51 12.76
CA ASP A 47 -0.48 -22.50 13.67
C ASP A 47 0.87 -22.05 14.26
N ASN A 48 1.35 -20.84 13.88
CA ASN A 48 2.59 -20.30 14.44
C ASN A 48 2.34 -19.73 15.84
N PRO A 49 3.05 -20.18 16.91
CA PRO A 49 2.82 -19.74 18.28
C PRO A 49 3.14 -18.25 18.52
N TYR A 50 3.84 -17.61 17.61
CA TYR A 50 4.18 -16.18 17.64
C TYR A 50 3.29 -15.32 16.77
N PHE A 51 2.21 -15.91 16.21
CA PHE A 51 1.23 -15.19 15.38
C PHE A 51 -0.13 -15.18 16.08
N GLU A 52 -0.69 -14.00 16.27
CA GLU A 52 -2.03 -13.81 16.82
C GLU A 52 -2.92 -13.09 15.80
N LEU A 53 -4.08 -13.66 15.49
CA LEU A 53 -5.08 -13.06 14.61
C LEU A 53 -6.23 -12.48 15.42
N ILE A 54 -6.47 -11.18 15.28
CA ILE A 54 -7.58 -10.48 15.95
C ILE A 54 -8.50 -9.86 14.90
N ARG A 55 -9.76 -10.31 14.88
CA ARG A 55 -10.78 -9.69 14.05
C ARG A 55 -11.33 -8.44 14.72
N HIS A 56 -10.92 -7.25 14.23
CA HIS A 56 -11.33 -5.97 14.79
C HIS A 56 -11.34 -4.87 13.73
N ASP A 57 -12.19 -3.85 13.94
CA ASP A 57 -12.29 -2.67 13.11
C ASP A 57 -11.54 -1.49 13.75
N VAL A 58 -10.52 -0.97 13.09
CA VAL A 58 -9.66 0.12 13.62
C VAL A 58 -10.42 1.41 13.92
N THR A 59 -11.65 1.58 13.42
CA THR A 59 -12.50 2.72 13.77
C THR A 59 -13.05 2.65 15.19
N GLN A 60 -12.88 1.50 15.85
CA GLN A 60 -13.21 1.29 17.27
C GLN A 60 -11.93 1.28 18.10
N PRO A 61 -11.96 1.77 19.36
CA PRO A 61 -10.81 1.69 20.25
C PRO A 61 -10.35 0.26 20.47
N PHE A 62 -9.02 0.09 20.56
CA PHE A 62 -8.38 -1.20 20.78
C PHE A 62 -7.24 -1.05 21.79
N PHE A 63 -7.12 -2.00 22.70
CA PHE A 63 -6.14 -1.95 23.79
C PHE A 63 -5.36 -3.26 23.86
N ILE A 64 -4.06 -3.16 23.66
CA ILE A 64 -3.10 -4.28 23.74
C ILE A 64 -1.72 -3.70 24.06
N GLU A 65 -0.82 -4.50 24.61
CA GLU A 65 0.57 -4.10 24.82
C GLU A 65 1.42 -4.48 23.60
N VAL A 66 2.12 -3.51 23.02
CA VAL A 66 2.96 -3.69 21.83
C VAL A 66 4.15 -2.74 21.84
N ASP A 67 5.22 -3.14 21.16
CA ASP A 67 6.45 -2.35 20.99
C ASP A 67 6.40 -1.50 19.70
N GLU A 68 5.78 -2.03 18.66
CA GLU A 68 5.67 -1.37 17.35
C GLU A 68 4.28 -1.57 16.72
N ILE A 69 3.86 -0.57 15.93
CA ILE A 69 2.59 -0.60 15.20
C ILE A 69 2.84 -0.24 13.73
N TYR A 70 2.42 -1.10 12.81
CA TYR A 70 2.31 -0.78 11.39
C TYR A 70 0.84 -0.52 11.05
N ASN A 71 0.49 0.76 10.84
CA ASN A 71 -0.89 1.17 10.56
C ASN A 71 -1.16 1.16 9.05
N LEU A 72 -1.62 0.00 8.53
CA LEU A 72 -1.88 -0.23 7.11
C LEU A 72 -3.38 -0.31 6.78
N ALA A 73 -4.26 -0.47 7.77
CA ALA A 73 -5.69 -0.67 7.55
C ALA A 73 -6.33 0.51 6.82
N CYS A 74 -6.65 0.32 5.54
CA CYS A 74 -7.48 1.22 4.74
C CYS A 74 -7.84 0.53 3.42
N PRO A 75 -9.08 0.66 2.89
CA PRO A 75 -9.37 0.33 1.50
C PRO A 75 -8.50 1.20 0.59
N ALA A 76 -7.71 0.60 -0.29
CA ALA A 76 -6.66 1.31 -1.04
C ALA A 76 -6.83 1.24 -2.55
N SER A 77 -7.86 0.57 -3.06
CA SER A 77 -8.18 0.56 -4.49
C SER A 77 -9.47 1.34 -4.80
N PRO A 78 -9.60 1.96 -5.99
CA PRO A 78 -10.78 2.75 -6.35
C PRO A 78 -12.10 2.02 -6.16
N VAL A 79 -12.16 0.76 -6.58
CA VAL A 79 -13.37 -0.08 -6.45
C VAL A 79 -13.82 -0.22 -4.98
N HIS A 80 -12.87 -0.38 -4.07
CA HIS A 80 -13.16 -0.61 -2.67
C HIS A 80 -13.41 0.70 -1.90
N TYR A 81 -12.57 1.73 -2.08
CA TYR A 81 -12.75 2.96 -1.31
C TYR A 81 -13.95 3.80 -1.78
N GLN A 82 -14.35 3.68 -3.06
CA GLN A 82 -15.55 4.33 -3.58
C GLN A 82 -16.85 3.56 -3.27
N TYR A 83 -16.75 2.24 -3.01
CA TYR A 83 -17.91 1.45 -2.58
C TYR A 83 -18.50 1.94 -1.25
N ASN A 84 -17.65 2.31 -0.29
CA ASN A 84 -18.09 2.90 0.97
C ASN A 84 -17.17 4.07 1.38
N PRO A 85 -17.35 5.26 0.77
CA PRO A 85 -16.46 6.40 0.98
C PRO A 85 -16.46 6.91 2.42
N ILE A 86 -17.60 6.88 3.12
CA ILE A 86 -17.67 7.27 4.53
C ILE A 86 -16.85 6.33 5.41
N LYS A 87 -16.91 5.01 5.14
CA LYS A 87 -16.10 4.03 5.86
C LYS A 87 -14.61 4.24 5.59
N THR A 88 -14.24 4.57 4.37
CA THR A 88 -12.85 4.85 3.97
C THR A 88 -12.28 6.03 4.75
N ILE A 89 -12.99 7.17 4.79
CA ILE A 89 -12.58 8.34 5.61
C ILE A 89 -12.47 7.96 7.10
N LYS A 90 -13.49 7.29 7.64
CA LYS A 90 -13.46 6.87 9.05
C LYS A 90 -12.26 5.96 9.34
N THR A 91 -11.96 5.02 8.47
CA THR A 91 -10.81 4.12 8.65
C THR A 91 -9.50 4.90 8.65
N SER A 92 -9.31 5.85 7.72
CA SER A 92 -8.10 6.67 7.66
C SER A 92 -7.96 7.59 8.88
N VAL A 93 -9.04 8.27 9.29
CA VAL A 93 -8.98 9.31 10.34
C VAL A 93 -9.14 8.71 11.73
N MET A 94 -10.23 8.00 12.01
CA MET A 94 -10.48 7.41 13.33
C MET A 94 -9.50 6.27 13.62
N GLY A 95 -9.16 5.46 12.59
CA GLY A 95 -8.13 4.43 12.71
C GLY A 95 -6.77 5.01 13.10
N ALA A 96 -6.36 6.11 12.46
CA ALA A 96 -5.14 6.82 12.83
C ALA A 96 -5.18 7.33 14.29
N ILE A 97 -6.29 7.98 14.72
CA ILE A 97 -6.46 8.47 16.08
C ILE A 97 -6.38 7.32 17.10
N ASN A 98 -7.10 6.21 16.86
CA ASN A 98 -7.11 5.07 17.77
C ASN A 98 -5.73 4.40 17.89
N MET A 99 -5.01 4.22 16.76
CA MET A 99 -3.67 3.61 16.77
C MET A 99 -2.62 4.54 17.38
N LEU A 100 -2.73 5.85 17.19
CA LEU A 100 -1.87 6.83 17.86
C LEU A 100 -2.16 6.91 19.36
N GLY A 101 -3.43 6.79 19.77
CA GLY A 101 -3.81 6.66 21.17
C GLY A 101 -3.21 5.43 21.83
N LEU A 102 -3.23 4.29 21.12
CA LEU A 102 -2.56 3.05 21.54
C LEU A 102 -1.04 3.25 21.63
N ALA A 103 -0.41 3.80 20.58
CA ALA A 103 1.03 4.07 20.56
C ALA A 103 1.48 4.99 21.72
N LYS A 104 0.70 6.06 21.99
CA LYS A 104 0.95 6.94 23.14
C LYS A 104 0.88 6.19 24.48
N ARG A 105 -0.11 5.33 24.67
CA ARG A 105 -0.29 4.56 25.90
C ARG A 105 0.82 3.56 26.14
N THR A 106 1.20 2.80 25.10
CA THR A 106 2.21 1.73 25.17
C THR A 106 3.64 2.24 24.96
N ARG A 107 3.81 3.51 24.56
CA ARG A 107 5.08 4.08 24.09
C ARG A 107 5.65 3.34 22.88
N ALA A 108 4.77 2.71 22.09
CA ALA A 108 5.16 2.04 20.85
C ALA A 108 5.61 3.03 19.78
N LYS A 109 6.53 2.60 18.91
CA LYS A 109 6.82 3.30 17.65
C LYS A 109 5.72 2.95 16.64
N ILE A 110 5.22 3.93 15.88
CA ILE A 110 4.12 3.70 14.94
C ILE A 110 4.47 4.21 13.54
N LEU A 111 4.28 3.34 12.53
CA LEU A 111 4.43 3.68 11.12
C LEU A 111 3.05 3.85 10.46
N GLN A 112 2.85 4.99 9.80
CA GLN A 112 1.70 5.25 8.93
C GLN A 112 2.01 4.87 7.50
N ALA A 113 1.24 3.95 6.94
CA ALA A 113 1.18 3.72 5.51
C ALA A 113 0.33 4.81 4.85
N SER A 114 0.99 5.90 4.44
CA SER A 114 0.41 6.91 3.56
C SER A 114 0.56 6.48 2.10
N THR A 115 0.31 7.35 1.16
CA THR A 115 0.18 7.01 -0.26
C THR A 115 0.68 8.13 -1.15
N SER A 116 1.09 7.81 -2.37
CA SER A 116 1.33 8.81 -3.42
C SER A 116 0.08 9.60 -3.82
N GLU A 117 -1.11 9.12 -3.46
CA GLU A 117 -2.37 9.82 -3.75
C GLU A 117 -2.50 11.15 -2.99
N VAL A 118 -1.71 11.39 -1.94
CA VAL A 118 -1.61 12.69 -1.26
C VAL A 118 -1.10 13.80 -2.19
N TYR A 119 -0.47 13.43 -3.30
CA TYR A 119 -0.01 14.36 -4.33
C TYR A 119 -1.11 14.77 -5.33
N GLY A 120 -2.22 14.04 -5.38
CA GLY A 120 -3.35 14.30 -6.28
C GLY A 120 -2.97 14.17 -7.75
N ASP A 121 -3.49 15.06 -8.59
CA ASP A 121 -3.03 15.26 -9.98
C ASP A 121 -1.82 16.22 -9.98
N PRO A 122 -0.57 15.68 -10.00
CA PRO A 122 0.59 16.45 -9.64
C PRO A 122 1.03 17.42 -10.74
N ALA A 123 1.27 18.69 -10.35
CA ALA A 123 1.89 19.69 -11.20
C ALA A 123 3.44 19.55 -11.26
N ILE A 124 4.03 18.71 -10.42
CA ILE A 124 5.48 18.43 -10.38
C ILE A 124 5.71 16.95 -10.66
N HIS A 125 6.60 16.66 -11.59
CA HIS A 125 6.97 15.31 -12.00
C HIS A 125 8.50 15.20 -12.18
N PRO A 126 9.17 14.18 -11.60
CA PRO A 126 8.67 13.24 -10.59
C PRO A 126 8.36 13.92 -9.25
N GLN A 127 7.57 13.26 -8.36
CA GLN A 127 7.07 13.86 -7.13
C GLN A 127 8.10 13.72 -5.98
N PRO A 128 8.66 14.86 -5.47
CA PRO A 128 9.45 14.86 -4.23
C PRO A 128 8.55 15.01 -3.00
N GLU A 129 9.04 14.64 -1.83
CA GLU A 129 8.29 14.73 -0.56
C GLU A 129 7.94 16.18 -0.17
N SER A 130 8.70 17.16 -0.64
CA SER A 130 8.45 18.60 -0.43
C SER A 130 7.25 19.13 -1.20
N TYR A 131 6.74 18.41 -2.17
CA TYR A 131 5.54 18.78 -2.92
C TYR A 131 4.28 18.53 -2.10
N TRP A 132 3.47 19.57 -1.88
CA TRP A 132 2.26 19.48 -1.04
C TRP A 132 1.04 18.85 -1.73
N GLY A 133 1.11 18.67 -3.03
CA GLY A 133 0.07 18.03 -3.81
C GLY A 133 -0.97 18.99 -4.39
N ASN A 134 -1.80 18.43 -5.27
CA ASN A 134 -2.93 19.08 -5.93
C ASN A 134 -4.12 18.10 -5.91
N VAL A 135 -4.80 18.00 -4.78
CA VAL A 135 -5.91 17.07 -4.53
C VAL A 135 -7.23 17.77 -4.72
N ASN A 136 -8.19 17.13 -5.43
CA ASN A 136 -9.57 17.58 -5.47
C ASN A 136 -10.29 17.18 -4.16
N PRO A 137 -10.57 18.12 -3.23
CA PRO A 137 -11.06 17.78 -1.89
C PRO A 137 -12.52 17.28 -1.87
N ILE A 138 -13.27 17.43 -2.96
CA ILE A 138 -14.66 17.02 -3.11
C ILE A 138 -14.89 16.05 -4.28
N GLY A 139 -13.82 15.62 -4.94
CA GLY A 139 -13.87 14.67 -6.05
C GLY A 139 -14.17 13.24 -5.60
N PRO A 140 -14.40 12.31 -6.55
CA PRO A 140 -14.78 10.93 -6.26
C PRO A 140 -13.69 10.14 -5.50
N ARG A 141 -12.44 10.62 -5.52
CA ARG A 141 -11.27 10.01 -4.84
C ARG A 141 -11.01 10.63 -3.46
N SER A 142 -11.64 11.78 -3.14
CA SER A 142 -11.36 12.58 -1.93
C SER A 142 -11.47 11.79 -0.62
N CYS A 143 -12.36 10.82 -0.55
CA CYS A 143 -12.50 9.96 0.64
C CYS A 143 -11.22 9.21 1.02
N TYR A 144 -10.41 8.85 0.04
CA TYR A 144 -9.12 8.20 0.23
C TYR A 144 -8.00 9.25 0.33
N ASP A 145 -7.90 10.13 -0.64
CA ASP A 145 -6.81 11.10 -0.78
C ASP A 145 -6.76 12.05 0.42
N GLU A 146 -7.86 12.72 0.74
CA GLU A 146 -7.95 13.61 1.90
C GLU A 146 -7.94 12.84 3.23
N GLY A 147 -8.49 11.62 3.27
CA GLY A 147 -8.38 10.75 4.43
C GLY A 147 -6.94 10.46 4.81
N LYS A 148 -6.07 10.18 3.82
CA LYS A 148 -4.64 9.93 4.03
C LYS A 148 -3.86 11.21 4.35
N ARG A 149 -4.17 12.34 3.71
CA ARG A 149 -3.60 13.65 4.04
C ARG A 149 -3.93 14.06 5.48
N CYS A 150 -5.18 13.88 5.90
CA CYS A 150 -5.60 14.10 7.27
C CYS A 150 -4.85 13.20 8.26
N ALA A 151 -4.64 11.92 7.93
CA ALA A 151 -3.89 10.99 8.77
C ALA A 151 -2.43 11.44 8.94
N GLU A 152 -1.73 11.90 7.88
CA GLU A 152 -0.38 12.47 8.01
C GLU A 152 -0.36 13.67 8.98
N SER A 153 -1.33 14.58 8.86
CA SER A 153 -1.45 15.74 9.76
C SER A 153 -1.70 15.31 11.21
N ILE A 154 -2.58 14.33 11.45
CA ILE A 154 -2.85 13.79 12.78
C ILE A 154 -1.57 13.17 13.38
N PHE A 155 -0.82 12.38 12.62
CA PHE A 155 0.44 11.79 13.06
C PHE A 155 1.43 12.86 13.50
N MET A 156 1.64 13.91 12.68
CA MET A 156 2.53 15.02 13.02
C MET A 156 2.10 15.73 14.31
N ASN A 157 0.81 15.99 14.50
CA ASN A 157 0.32 16.66 15.71
C ASN A 157 0.44 15.80 16.97
N TYR A 158 0.24 14.47 16.87
CA TYR A 158 0.52 13.57 18.00
C TYR A 158 2.02 13.52 18.34
N HIS A 159 2.89 13.59 17.35
CA HIS A 159 4.33 13.69 17.58
C HIS A 159 4.69 15.00 18.30
N LEU A 160 4.25 16.14 17.78
CA LEU A 160 4.58 17.47 18.30
C LEU A 160 4.00 17.73 19.70
N GLN A 161 2.77 17.24 19.95
CA GLN A 161 2.07 17.51 21.21
C GLN A 161 2.29 16.46 22.29
N ASN A 162 2.54 15.22 21.91
CA ASN A 162 2.54 14.08 22.82
C ASN A 162 3.80 13.21 22.74
N ASP A 163 4.82 13.62 21.98
CA ASP A 163 6.09 12.91 21.81
C ASP A 163 5.93 11.46 21.31
N VAL A 164 4.85 11.17 20.57
CA VAL A 164 4.68 9.84 19.96
C VAL A 164 5.76 9.62 18.90
N ARG A 165 6.43 8.48 18.96
CA ARG A 165 7.47 8.10 17.98
C ARG A 165 6.81 7.64 16.69
N ILE A 166 6.69 8.53 15.73
CA ILE A 166 6.02 8.28 14.45
C ILE A 166 7.00 8.00 13.32
N LYS A 167 6.50 7.30 12.30
CA LYS A 167 7.10 7.13 10.98
C LYS A 167 6.02 7.33 9.92
N ILE A 168 6.31 8.05 8.85
CA ILE A 168 5.38 8.24 7.73
C ILE A 168 6.07 7.85 6.44
N ILE A 169 5.46 6.95 5.67
CA ILE A 169 5.90 6.62 4.31
C ILE A 169 4.77 6.90 3.32
N ARG A 170 5.12 7.38 2.12
CA ARG A 170 4.20 7.54 1.00
C ARG A 170 4.45 6.43 -0.01
N ILE A 171 3.54 5.46 -0.05
CA ILE A 171 3.64 4.27 -0.89
C ILE A 171 3.18 4.60 -2.29
N PHE A 172 4.02 4.30 -3.29
CA PHE A 172 3.67 4.35 -4.70
C PHE A 172 3.09 3.01 -5.16
N ASN A 173 2.59 2.94 -6.42
CA ASN A 173 1.90 1.75 -6.92
C ASN A 173 2.71 0.49 -6.67
N THR A 174 2.15 -0.39 -5.88
CA THR A 174 2.77 -1.66 -5.48
C THR A 174 1.96 -2.82 -6.02
N TYR A 175 2.63 -3.84 -6.53
CA TYR A 175 2.04 -5.07 -7.05
C TYR A 175 2.78 -6.31 -6.52
N GLY A 176 2.13 -7.47 -6.62
CA GLY A 176 2.69 -8.73 -6.18
C GLY A 176 1.65 -9.81 -5.89
N PRO A 177 2.07 -10.99 -5.45
CA PRO A 177 1.18 -12.05 -4.97
C PRO A 177 0.25 -11.56 -3.85
N ARG A 178 -0.89 -12.22 -3.66
CA ARG A 178 -1.95 -11.88 -2.69
C ARG A 178 -2.71 -10.57 -2.97
N MET A 179 -2.50 -9.93 -4.13
CA MET A 179 -3.47 -8.94 -4.61
C MET A 179 -4.81 -9.62 -4.86
N ASN A 180 -5.91 -8.89 -4.62
CA ASN A 180 -7.24 -9.40 -4.90
C ASN A 180 -7.47 -9.50 -6.41
N VAL A 181 -8.10 -10.57 -6.89
CA VAL A 181 -8.49 -10.75 -8.31
C VAL A 181 -9.41 -9.63 -8.82
N ASN A 182 -10.22 -9.06 -7.92
CA ASN A 182 -11.12 -7.96 -8.20
C ASN A 182 -10.61 -6.63 -7.60
N ASP A 183 -9.29 -6.46 -7.53
CA ASP A 183 -8.66 -5.29 -6.90
C ASP A 183 -8.94 -3.98 -7.64
N GLY A 184 -9.14 -4.03 -8.96
CA GLY A 184 -9.42 -2.87 -9.79
C GLY A 184 -8.18 -2.05 -10.18
N ARG A 185 -6.98 -2.36 -9.68
CA ARG A 185 -5.72 -1.73 -10.08
C ARG A 185 -5.17 -2.38 -11.35
N VAL A 186 -4.44 -1.60 -12.14
CA VAL A 186 -4.05 -1.96 -13.51
C VAL A 186 -3.30 -3.30 -13.61
N VAL A 187 -2.31 -3.58 -12.75
CA VAL A 187 -1.51 -4.82 -12.84
C VAL A 187 -2.38 -6.05 -12.62
N SER A 188 -3.19 -6.07 -11.54
CA SER A 188 -4.09 -7.18 -11.26
C SER A 188 -5.15 -7.36 -12.35
N ASN A 189 -5.75 -6.25 -12.82
CA ASN A 189 -6.77 -6.32 -13.87
C ASN A 189 -6.22 -6.91 -15.18
N PHE A 190 -5.07 -6.42 -15.63
CA PHE A 190 -4.47 -6.90 -16.89
C PHE A 190 -4.09 -8.38 -16.79
N ILE A 191 -3.49 -8.81 -15.66
CA ILE A 191 -3.16 -10.23 -15.44
C ILE A 191 -4.42 -11.09 -15.44
N VAL A 192 -5.46 -10.68 -14.70
CA VAL A 192 -6.72 -11.44 -14.62
C VAL A 192 -7.40 -11.56 -16.00
N GLN A 193 -7.47 -10.45 -16.74
CA GLN A 193 -8.03 -10.44 -18.10
C GLN A 193 -7.24 -11.35 -19.03
N ALA A 194 -5.89 -11.23 -19.03
CA ALA A 194 -5.03 -12.04 -19.86
C ALA A 194 -5.18 -13.55 -19.56
N LEU A 195 -5.19 -13.96 -18.29
CA LEU A 195 -5.33 -15.34 -17.87
C LEU A 195 -6.71 -15.93 -18.18
N LYS A 196 -7.75 -15.10 -18.21
CA LYS A 196 -9.11 -15.53 -18.61
C LYS A 196 -9.36 -15.52 -20.12
N GLY A 197 -8.40 -15.01 -20.92
CA GLY A 197 -8.59 -14.82 -22.36
C GLY A 197 -9.56 -13.69 -22.70
N GLU A 198 -9.81 -12.78 -21.74
CA GLU A 198 -10.63 -11.58 -21.94
C GLU A 198 -9.77 -10.47 -22.57
N ASP A 199 -10.40 -9.52 -23.28
CA ASP A 199 -9.68 -8.37 -23.81
C ASP A 199 -9.15 -7.47 -22.70
N ILE A 200 -7.89 -6.98 -22.84
CA ILE A 200 -7.27 -6.08 -21.86
C ILE A 200 -7.82 -4.67 -22.04
N THR A 201 -8.42 -4.15 -20.99
CA THR A 201 -9.07 -2.84 -20.97
C THR A 201 -8.09 -1.74 -20.57
N ILE A 202 -7.73 -0.86 -21.49
CA ILE A 202 -6.94 0.34 -21.23
C ILE A 202 -7.87 1.56 -21.19
N PHE A 203 -7.77 2.37 -20.13
CA PHE A 203 -8.48 3.64 -20.04
C PHE A 203 -7.64 4.75 -20.69
N GLY A 204 -8.29 5.64 -21.46
CA GLY A 204 -7.60 6.65 -22.25
C GLY A 204 -6.88 6.06 -23.48
N ASP A 205 -5.79 6.72 -23.90
CA ASP A 205 -4.97 6.30 -25.04
C ASP A 205 -3.86 5.30 -24.69
N GLY A 206 -3.68 5.00 -23.40
CA GLY A 206 -2.66 4.08 -22.89
C GLY A 206 -1.25 4.68 -22.81
N LEU A 207 -1.08 5.96 -23.12
CA LEU A 207 0.21 6.66 -23.04
C LEU A 207 0.49 7.22 -21.63
N GLN A 208 -0.51 7.25 -20.76
CA GLN A 208 -0.30 7.61 -19.36
C GLN A 208 0.69 6.64 -18.72
N SER A 209 1.64 7.19 -17.96
CA SER A 209 2.71 6.42 -17.33
C SER A 209 2.52 6.26 -15.83
N ARG A 210 3.00 5.14 -15.30
CA ARG A 210 3.06 4.83 -13.87
C ARG A 210 4.37 4.14 -13.54
N SER A 211 4.83 4.34 -12.33
CA SER A 211 5.87 3.53 -11.73
C SER A 211 5.27 2.38 -10.96
N PHE A 212 5.89 1.21 -11.02
CA PHE A 212 5.42 0.00 -10.33
C PHE A 212 6.55 -0.60 -9.49
N GLN A 213 6.32 -0.77 -8.18
CA GLN A 213 7.26 -1.47 -7.32
C GLN A 213 6.72 -2.83 -6.90
N TYR A 214 7.61 -3.80 -6.77
CA TYR A 214 7.27 -5.12 -6.26
C TYR A 214 7.11 -5.07 -4.73
N VAL A 215 6.23 -5.92 -4.19
CA VAL A 215 5.86 -5.89 -2.77
C VAL A 215 7.03 -6.09 -1.82
N ASP A 216 8.00 -6.92 -2.15
CA ASP A 216 9.16 -7.18 -1.27
C ASP A 216 10.06 -5.95 -1.12
N ASP A 217 10.23 -5.15 -2.17
CA ASP A 217 10.94 -3.87 -2.08
C ASP A 217 10.21 -2.89 -1.14
N LEU A 218 8.88 -2.85 -1.18
CA LEU A 218 8.09 -2.06 -0.24
C LEU A 218 8.28 -2.55 1.20
N ILE A 219 8.16 -3.85 1.46
CA ILE A 219 8.32 -4.43 2.80
C ILE A 219 9.70 -4.09 3.38
N GLU A 220 10.75 -4.23 2.58
CA GLU A 220 12.11 -3.85 2.99
C GLU A 220 12.19 -2.34 3.33
N GLY A 221 11.60 -1.47 2.52
CA GLY A 221 11.53 -0.03 2.77
C GLY A 221 10.79 0.30 4.08
N MET A 222 9.67 -0.38 4.34
CA MET A 222 8.89 -0.22 5.58
C MET A 222 9.70 -0.61 6.83
N ILE A 223 10.38 -1.74 6.77
CA ILE A 223 11.19 -2.24 7.89
C ILE A 223 12.37 -1.30 8.14
N ARG A 224 13.07 -0.87 7.10
CA ARG A 224 14.15 0.10 7.25
C ARG A 224 13.66 1.40 7.84
N MET A 225 12.50 1.91 7.40
CA MET A 225 11.90 3.13 7.96
C MET A 225 11.57 2.96 9.45
N MET A 226 10.96 1.85 9.84
CA MET A 226 10.66 1.57 11.26
C MET A 226 11.92 1.55 12.12
N ASN A 227 13.04 1.06 11.58
CA ASN A 227 14.32 0.94 12.28
C ASN A 227 15.20 2.21 12.25
N THR A 228 14.76 3.30 11.61
CA THR A 228 15.47 4.59 11.67
C THR A 228 15.43 5.18 13.08
N ALA A 229 16.34 6.13 13.36
CA ALA A 229 16.32 6.94 14.57
C ALA A 229 15.01 7.73 14.71
N ASP A 230 14.62 8.07 15.92
CA ASP A 230 13.29 8.63 16.20
C ASP A 230 13.06 10.02 15.57
N ASP A 231 14.12 10.77 15.26
CA ASP A 231 14.08 12.05 14.54
C ASP A 231 13.81 11.91 13.02
N CYS A 232 13.97 10.71 12.45
CA CYS A 232 13.62 10.43 11.06
C CYS A 232 12.13 10.08 10.97
N ILE A 233 11.27 11.09 11.02
CA ILE A 233 9.80 10.90 11.07
C ILE A 233 9.15 10.75 9.69
N GLY A 234 9.78 11.20 8.61
CA GLY A 234 9.21 11.26 7.27
C GLY A 234 8.42 12.57 7.00
N PRO A 235 7.56 12.63 5.97
CA PRO A 235 7.26 11.50 5.06
C PRO A 235 8.43 11.11 4.16
N ILE A 236 8.52 9.83 3.80
CA ILE A 236 9.48 9.30 2.83
C ILE A 236 8.74 8.55 1.72
N ASN A 237 9.05 8.87 0.46
CA ASN A 237 8.53 8.14 -0.69
C ASN A 237 9.14 6.75 -0.78
N ILE A 238 8.30 5.73 -0.88
CA ILE A 238 8.71 4.35 -1.16
C ILE A 238 8.07 3.91 -2.46
N GLY A 239 8.90 3.71 -3.48
CA GLY A 239 8.45 3.37 -4.83
C GLY A 239 9.62 3.09 -5.77
N ASN A 240 9.31 2.58 -6.95
CA ASN A 240 10.28 2.36 -8.03
C ASN A 240 10.23 3.56 -9.00
N PRO A 241 11.34 4.24 -9.29
CA PRO A 241 11.35 5.37 -10.24
C PRO A 241 11.23 4.95 -11.71
N GLY A 242 11.31 3.66 -12.05
CA GLY A 242 11.09 3.18 -13.42
C GLY A 242 9.64 3.36 -13.85
N GLU A 243 9.40 4.13 -14.91
CA GLU A 243 8.07 4.36 -15.48
C GLU A 243 7.80 3.45 -16.67
N PHE A 244 6.54 3.06 -16.79
CA PHE A 244 6.00 2.32 -17.92
C PHE A 244 4.65 2.89 -18.32
N THR A 245 4.40 2.95 -19.63
CA THR A 245 3.07 3.25 -20.14
C THR A 245 2.12 2.08 -19.91
N MET A 246 0.83 2.34 -19.94
CA MET A 246 -0.18 1.27 -19.84
C MET A 246 -0.10 0.31 -21.01
N LEU A 247 0.28 0.79 -22.21
CA LEU A 247 0.51 -0.05 -23.39
C LEU A 247 1.71 -0.99 -23.20
N GLU A 248 2.84 -0.49 -22.69
CA GLU A 248 4.01 -1.32 -22.41
C GLU A 248 3.71 -2.39 -21.36
N LEU A 249 2.99 -2.03 -20.29
CA LEU A 249 2.58 -2.98 -19.26
C LEU A 249 1.66 -4.07 -19.83
N ALA A 250 0.65 -3.70 -20.63
CA ALA A 250 -0.26 -4.64 -21.26
C ALA A 250 0.48 -5.60 -22.20
N GLY A 251 1.39 -5.09 -23.05
CA GLY A 251 2.21 -5.89 -23.92
C GLY A 251 3.05 -6.93 -23.15
N LYS A 252 3.74 -6.49 -22.09
CA LYS A 252 4.54 -7.39 -21.25
C LYS A 252 3.69 -8.50 -20.61
N ILE A 253 2.47 -8.17 -20.13
CA ILE A 253 1.58 -9.17 -19.52
C ILE A 253 1.06 -10.16 -20.56
N ILE A 254 0.68 -9.71 -21.76
CA ILE A 254 0.28 -10.59 -22.88
C ILE A 254 1.42 -11.56 -23.21
N ASP A 255 2.64 -11.04 -23.37
CA ASP A 255 3.81 -11.87 -23.71
C ASP A 255 4.11 -12.89 -22.60
N LEU A 256 4.09 -12.49 -21.33
CA LEU A 256 4.40 -13.37 -20.20
C LEU A 256 3.33 -14.43 -19.94
N THR A 257 2.07 -14.15 -20.26
CA THR A 257 0.95 -15.11 -20.10
C THR A 257 0.73 -15.96 -21.35
N GLY A 258 1.33 -15.60 -22.50
CA GLY A 258 1.03 -16.21 -23.79
C GLY A 258 -0.43 -16.03 -24.23
N SER A 259 -1.12 -15.01 -23.72
CA SER A 259 -2.54 -14.77 -23.98
C SER A 259 -2.79 -14.27 -25.42
N ALA A 260 -3.94 -14.66 -25.97
CA ALA A 260 -4.44 -14.12 -27.25
C ALA A 260 -5.33 -12.86 -27.05
N SER A 261 -5.37 -12.31 -25.83
CA SER A 261 -6.15 -11.10 -25.50
C SER A 261 -5.77 -9.91 -26.37
N LYS A 262 -6.78 -9.15 -26.80
CA LYS A 262 -6.60 -7.90 -27.53
C LYS A 262 -6.67 -6.73 -26.57
N ILE A 263 -6.10 -5.60 -26.95
CA ILE A 263 -6.23 -4.35 -26.22
C ILE A 263 -7.47 -3.60 -26.72
N ILE A 264 -8.33 -3.21 -25.78
CA ILE A 264 -9.49 -2.36 -26.04
C ILE A 264 -9.40 -1.08 -25.20
N TYR A 265 -9.93 0.02 -25.73
CA TYR A 265 -9.83 1.34 -25.11
C TYR A 265 -11.17 1.78 -24.53
N MET A 266 -11.14 2.34 -23.32
CA MET A 266 -12.29 2.89 -22.62
C MET A 266 -12.04 4.35 -22.23
N PRO A 267 -13.10 5.17 -22.01
CA PRO A 267 -12.94 6.53 -21.53
C PRO A 267 -12.16 6.60 -20.23
N LEU A 268 -11.29 7.62 -20.09
CA LEU A 268 -10.50 7.84 -18.85
C LEU A 268 -11.44 8.18 -17.68
N PRO A 269 -11.27 7.55 -16.51
CA PRO A 269 -12.03 7.92 -15.32
C PRO A 269 -11.76 9.36 -14.88
N GLN A 270 -12.76 9.98 -14.23
CA GLN A 270 -12.60 11.31 -13.65
C GLN A 270 -11.51 11.33 -12.56
N ASP A 271 -10.70 12.38 -12.52
CA ASP A 271 -9.64 12.63 -11.56
C ASP A 271 -8.54 11.53 -11.53
N ASP A 272 -8.38 10.74 -12.62
CA ASP A 272 -7.25 9.80 -12.71
C ASP A 272 -5.97 10.56 -13.09
N PRO A 273 -4.89 10.52 -12.24
CA PRO A 273 -3.67 11.27 -12.53
C PRO A 273 -3.04 10.80 -13.86
N LEU A 274 -2.43 11.72 -14.60
CA LEU A 274 -1.77 11.35 -15.86
C LEU A 274 -0.40 10.72 -15.65
N GLN A 275 0.34 11.15 -14.63
CA GLN A 275 1.71 10.70 -14.33
C GLN A 275 1.92 10.49 -12.82
N ARG A 276 2.64 9.43 -12.47
CA ARG A 276 2.98 9.14 -11.08
C ARG A 276 4.32 8.45 -10.96
N GLN A 277 5.36 9.18 -10.48
CA GLN A 277 6.72 8.69 -10.33
C GLN A 277 7.36 9.26 -9.06
N PRO A 278 7.95 8.43 -8.17
CA PRO A 278 8.60 8.92 -6.97
C PRO A 278 9.98 9.52 -7.25
N VAL A 279 10.32 10.62 -6.57
CA VAL A 279 11.70 10.90 -6.21
C VAL A 279 12.02 10.05 -4.98
N ILE A 280 13.11 9.28 -5.00
CA ILE A 280 13.50 8.36 -3.91
C ILE A 280 14.83 8.73 -3.24
N ASP A 281 15.35 9.93 -3.47
CA ASP A 281 16.65 10.34 -2.92
C ASP A 281 16.64 10.43 -1.40
N LEU A 282 15.50 10.81 -0.81
CA LEU A 282 15.34 10.81 0.64
C LEU A 282 15.35 9.38 1.19
N ALA A 283 14.68 8.43 0.53
CA ALA A 283 14.72 7.02 0.89
C ALA A 283 16.15 6.46 0.81
N LYS A 284 16.89 6.72 -0.27
CA LYS A 284 18.30 6.32 -0.40
C LYS A 284 19.16 6.86 0.74
N SER A 285 19.01 8.13 1.08
CA SER A 285 19.84 8.79 2.09
C SER A 285 19.50 8.38 3.52
N LYS A 286 18.20 8.17 3.84
CA LYS A 286 17.71 7.93 5.20
C LYS A 286 17.51 6.46 5.54
N LEU A 287 17.31 5.59 4.54
CA LEU A 287 17.01 4.16 4.71
C LEU A 287 18.21 3.27 4.36
N ASN A 288 19.41 3.67 4.74
CA ASN A 288 20.63 2.89 4.56
C ASN A 288 20.83 2.43 3.10
N GLY A 289 20.75 3.38 2.13
CA GLY A 289 20.94 3.10 0.72
C GLY A 289 19.77 2.33 0.06
N TRP A 290 18.58 2.33 0.64
CA TRP A 290 17.44 1.62 0.07
C TRP A 290 17.13 2.07 -1.36
N THR A 291 17.01 1.10 -2.24
CA THR A 291 16.51 1.25 -3.62
C THR A 291 15.70 0.02 -3.98
N PRO A 292 14.68 0.13 -4.85
CA PRO A 292 13.99 -1.04 -5.37
C PRO A 292 14.97 -1.91 -6.18
N THR A 293 14.89 -3.23 -6.01
CA THR A 293 15.81 -4.21 -6.59
C THR A 293 15.12 -5.15 -7.59
N VAL A 294 13.81 -5.36 -7.44
CA VAL A 294 13.05 -6.28 -8.28
C VAL A 294 12.65 -5.59 -9.59
N GLN A 295 13.09 -6.17 -10.70
CA GLN A 295 12.69 -5.68 -12.03
C GLN A 295 11.22 -5.98 -12.30
N LEU A 296 10.54 -5.10 -13.09
CA LEU A 296 9.11 -5.26 -13.38
C LEU A 296 8.76 -6.65 -13.92
N GLU A 297 9.55 -7.15 -14.87
CA GLU A 297 9.29 -8.45 -15.49
C GLU A 297 9.38 -9.61 -14.51
N ASP A 298 10.35 -9.60 -13.60
CA ASP A 298 10.52 -10.66 -12.60
C ASP A 298 9.36 -10.64 -11.59
N GLY A 299 8.98 -9.47 -11.10
CA GLY A 299 7.83 -9.33 -10.22
C GLY A 299 6.50 -9.70 -10.90
N LEU A 300 6.34 -9.40 -12.21
CA LEU A 300 5.18 -9.82 -12.99
C LEU A 300 5.10 -11.35 -13.09
N LYS A 301 6.20 -12.05 -13.35
CA LYS A 301 6.24 -13.52 -13.41
C LYS A 301 5.73 -14.16 -12.11
N GLU A 302 6.19 -13.68 -10.96
CA GLU A 302 5.74 -14.19 -9.66
C GLU A 302 4.26 -13.85 -9.39
N THR A 303 3.83 -12.64 -9.79
CA THR A 303 2.44 -12.23 -9.63
C THR A 303 1.49 -13.04 -10.54
N ILE A 304 1.87 -13.27 -11.80
CA ILE A 304 1.13 -14.11 -12.76
C ILE A 304 1.00 -15.54 -12.21
N ARG A 305 2.11 -16.14 -11.76
CA ARG A 305 2.11 -17.49 -11.16
C ARG A 305 1.11 -17.61 -9.99
N TYR A 306 1.06 -16.59 -9.13
CA TYR A 306 0.09 -16.55 -8.05
C TYR A 306 -1.37 -16.51 -8.57
N PHE A 307 -1.65 -15.65 -9.56
CA PHE A 307 -3.00 -15.55 -10.14
C PHE A 307 -3.41 -16.81 -10.88
N GLU A 308 -2.50 -17.51 -11.56
CA GLU A 308 -2.75 -18.82 -12.20
C GLU A 308 -3.23 -19.87 -11.18
N MET A 309 -2.72 -19.83 -9.95
CA MET A 309 -3.15 -20.77 -8.89
C MET A 309 -4.57 -20.51 -8.39
N ILE A 310 -5.03 -19.25 -8.40
CA ILE A 310 -6.31 -18.87 -7.77
C ILE A 310 -7.46 -18.59 -8.76
N ILE A 311 -7.16 -18.44 -10.07
CA ILE A 311 -8.17 -18.19 -11.13
C ILE A 311 -8.72 -19.49 -11.72
N LYS A 312 -8.25 -20.65 -11.31
CA LYS A 312 -8.67 -21.96 -11.83
C LYS A 312 -10.16 -22.21 -11.77
#